data_000e77523aaad7ca9740020a37f41767
#
_entry.id   000e77523aaad7ca9740020a37f41767
#
_cell.length_a   1.000
_cell.length_b   1.000
_cell.length_c   1.000
_cell.angle_alpha   90.00
_cell.angle_beta   90.00
_cell.angle_gamma   90.00
#
_symmetry.space_group_name_H-M   'P 1'
#
loop_
_entity.id
_entity.type
_entity.pdbx_description
1 polymer ?
#
loop_
_entity_poly.entity_id
_entity_poly.type
_entity_poly.pdbx_seq_one_letter_code
_entity_poly.pdbx_strand_id
1 'polypeptide(L)'
;LLPNVKGFVNPDDSLLAVLISHPHQDHFGLVQFLPPHIPVIIGEAAHNILRSATFFTPSGADFEKTIYLSDRKTINIGPFEITPYLVDHSAYDAYSILISANRKRLFYSGDFRAHGRKAKLFQKMIKNPPKDIDVLLMEGTTIGRGNPEDKFQTEEELIPEFVDYFDSTQG
;
A
#
# COMPACT_ATOMS: atom_id res chain seq x y z
N LEU A 1 12.77 -13.96 11.98
CA LEU A 1 11.81 -15.06 12.10
C LEU A 1 10.68 -14.85 11.09
N LEU A 2 10.47 -15.81 10.21
CA LEU A 2 9.34 -15.77 9.28
C LEU A 2 8.02 -16.02 10.02
N PRO A 3 6.91 -15.41 9.58
CA PRO A 3 5.61 -15.67 10.16
C PRO A 3 5.22 -17.14 9.94
N ASN A 4 4.62 -17.76 10.96
CA ASN A 4 4.16 -19.15 10.88
C ASN A 4 2.81 -19.20 10.10
N VAL A 5 2.88 -18.88 8.82
CA VAL A 5 1.74 -18.93 7.89
C VAL A 5 1.93 -20.13 6.97
N LYS A 6 0.87 -20.91 6.78
CA LYS A 6 0.85 -22.01 5.82
C LYS A 6 1.20 -21.49 4.41
N GLY A 7 2.02 -22.26 3.70
CA GLY A 7 2.48 -21.90 2.37
C GLY A 7 3.68 -20.94 2.34
N PHE A 8 4.02 -20.32 3.47
CA PHE A 8 5.19 -19.43 3.59
C PHE A 8 6.43 -20.18 4.11
N VAL A 9 6.27 -20.94 5.20
CA VAL A 9 7.35 -21.71 5.82
C VAL A 9 7.40 -23.14 5.28
N ASN A 10 6.22 -23.73 5.07
CA ASN A 10 6.08 -25.07 4.49
C ASN A 10 5.22 -24.97 3.24
N PRO A 11 5.55 -25.70 2.16
CA PRO A 11 4.69 -25.75 0.97
C PRO A 11 3.25 -26.14 1.33
N ASP A 12 2.31 -25.30 0.92
CA ASP A 12 0.88 -25.52 1.16
C ASP A 12 0.08 -24.81 0.05
N ASP A 13 -0.69 -25.54 -0.72
CA ASP A 13 -1.49 -25.02 -1.84
C ASP A 13 -2.65 -24.10 -1.39
N SER A 14 -2.87 -23.98 -0.09
CA SER A 14 -3.89 -23.07 0.44
C SER A 14 -3.47 -21.59 0.39
N LEU A 15 -2.18 -21.28 0.23
CA LEU A 15 -1.70 -19.92 -0.01
C LEU A 15 -1.83 -19.59 -1.48
N LEU A 16 -2.84 -18.80 -1.83
CA LEU A 16 -3.17 -18.49 -3.23
C LEU A 16 -2.38 -17.32 -3.79
N ALA A 17 -2.04 -16.33 -2.96
CA ALA A 17 -1.28 -15.14 -3.33
C ALA A 17 -0.81 -14.38 -2.09
N VAL A 18 0.16 -13.48 -2.28
CA VAL A 18 0.52 -12.44 -1.28
C VAL A 18 0.14 -11.09 -1.83
N LEU A 19 -0.54 -10.28 -1.00
CA LEU A 19 -1.08 -8.99 -1.37
C LEU A 19 -0.25 -7.89 -0.70
N ILE A 20 0.34 -7.01 -1.51
CA ILE A 20 1.18 -5.89 -1.07
C ILE A 20 0.43 -4.59 -1.33
N SER A 21 0.19 -3.82 -0.27
CA SER A 21 -0.51 -2.54 -0.36
C SER A 21 0.34 -1.45 -1.01
N HIS A 22 1.65 -1.43 -0.73
CA HIS A 22 2.58 -0.41 -1.24
C HIS A 22 4.06 -0.83 -1.07
N PRO A 23 5.01 -0.18 -1.76
CA PRO A 23 6.40 -0.63 -1.85
C PRO A 23 7.31 -0.10 -0.72
N HIS A 24 6.83 0.05 0.52
CA HIS A 24 7.71 0.25 1.67
C HIS A 24 8.20 -1.09 2.22
N GLN A 25 9.44 -1.11 2.69
CA GLN A 25 10.15 -2.35 3.04
C GLN A 25 9.50 -3.14 4.18
N ASP A 26 8.87 -2.48 5.12
CA ASP A 26 8.11 -3.10 6.22
C ASP A 26 6.82 -3.78 5.75
N HIS A 27 6.35 -3.50 4.53
CA HIS A 27 5.19 -4.14 3.91
C HIS A 27 5.56 -5.26 2.93
N PHE A 28 6.66 -5.14 2.18
CA PHE A 28 7.04 -6.16 1.20
C PHE A 28 8.29 -6.99 1.60
N GLY A 29 9.05 -6.59 2.61
CA GLY A 29 10.38 -7.12 2.89
C GLY A 29 10.45 -8.64 3.13
N LEU A 30 9.33 -9.27 3.52
CA LEU A 30 9.27 -10.72 3.68
C LEU A 30 8.99 -11.50 2.37
N VAL A 31 8.62 -10.81 1.29
CA VAL A 31 8.26 -11.46 0.01
C VAL A 31 9.45 -12.19 -0.61
N GLN A 32 10.68 -11.77 -0.32
CA GLN A 32 11.90 -12.46 -0.74
C GLN A 32 11.96 -13.94 -0.28
N PHE A 33 11.21 -14.31 0.74
CA PHE A 33 11.13 -15.67 1.27
C PHE A 33 9.91 -16.43 0.76
N LEU A 34 9.12 -15.81 -0.13
CA LEU A 34 7.94 -16.45 -0.71
C LEU A 34 8.35 -17.53 -1.72
N PRO A 35 7.72 -18.70 -1.70
CA PRO A 35 7.92 -19.68 -2.77
C PRO A 35 7.62 -19.06 -4.15
N PRO A 36 8.47 -19.27 -5.18
CA PRO A 36 8.37 -18.56 -6.46
C PRO A 36 7.08 -18.87 -7.24
N HIS A 37 6.39 -19.97 -6.93
CA HIS A 37 5.12 -20.31 -7.57
C HIS A 37 3.93 -19.51 -7.06
N ILE A 38 4.05 -18.84 -5.89
CA ILE A 38 2.98 -18.02 -5.29
C ILE A 38 3.00 -16.62 -5.93
N PRO A 39 1.89 -16.16 -6.54
CA PRO A 39 1.84 -14.84 -7.14
C PRO A 39 1.82 -13.72 -6.11
N VAL A 40 2.48 -12.60 -6.45
CA VAL A 40 2.42 -11.35 -5.69
C VAL A 40 1.42 -10.40 -6.37
N ILE A 41 0.50 -9.87 -5.59
CA ILE A 41 -0.49 -8.88 -6.02
C ILE A 41 -0.04 -7.52 -5.53
N ILE A 42 0.26 -6.59 -6.44
CA ILE A 42 0.85 -5.27 -6.13
C ILE A 42 0.46 -4.27 -7.23
N GLY A 43 0.59 -2.98 -6.96
CA GLY A 43 0.49 -1.96 -8.02
C GLY A 43 1.62 -2.09 -9.05
N GLU A 44 1.31 -1.86 -10.34
CA GLU A 44 2.30 -2.00 -11.43
C GLU A 44 3.47 -1.03 -11.27
N ALA A 45 3.18 0.24 -10.95
CA ALA A 45 4.23 1.23 -10.75
C ALA A 45 5.04 0.95 -9.48
N ALA A 46 4.41 0.45 -8.42
CA ALA A 46 5.09 -0.01 -7.20
C ALA A 46 6.08 -1.14 -7.50
N HIS A 47 5.67 -2.16 -8.27
CA HIS A 47 6.56 -3.25 -8.71
C HIS A 47 7.71 -2.73 -9.56
N ASN A 48 7.45 -1.83 -10.52
CA ASN A 48 8.50 -1.24 -11.35
C ASN A 48 9.53 -0.46 -10.54
N ILE A 49 9.11 0.24 -9.48
CA ILE A 49 10.02 0.93 -8.55
C ILE A 49 10.88 -0.09 -7.81
N LEU A 50 10.29 -1.15 -7.24
CA LEU A 50 11.02 -2.19 -6.53
C LEU A 50 12.02 -2.90 -7.42
N ARG A 51 11.63 -3.26 -8.64
CA ARG A 51 12.49 -3.90 -9.63
C ARG A 51 13.66 -2.99 -10.03
N SER A 52 13.42 -1.71 -10.26
CA SER A 52 14.48 -0.75 -10.56
C SER A 52 15.43 -0.57 -9.38
N ALA A 53 14.90 -0.60 -8.15
CA ALA A 53 15.70 -0.47 -6.94
C ALA A 53 16.67 -1.65 -6.74
N THR A 54 16.43 -2.84 -7.30
CA THR A 54 17.35 -3.99 -7.20
C THR A 54 18.76 -3.67 -7.73
N PHE A 55 18.85 -2.75 -8.70
CA PHE A 55 20.13 -2.33 -9.26
C PHE A 55 20.93 -1.42 -8.31
N PHE A 56 20.24 -0.63 -7.49
CA PHE A 56 20.87 0.41 -6.67
C PHE A 56 20.99 0.03 -5.19
N THR A 57 20.10 -0.80 -4.69
CA THR A 57 19.99 -1.09 -3.25
C THR A 57 19.62 -2.55 -2.99
N PRO A 58 20.06 -3.10 -1.83
CA PRO A 58 19.60 -4.42 -1.38
C PRO A 58 18.10 -4.49 -1.04
N SER A 59 17.44 -3.33 -0.97
CA SER A 59 16.02 -3.22 -0.64
C SER A 59 15.10 -3.29 -1.86
N GLY A 60 15.64 -3.54 -3.05
CA GLY A 60 14.83 -3.82 -4.24
C GLY A 60 14.23 -5.23 -4.21
N ALA A 61 13.20 -5.45 -5.00
CA ALA A 61 12.58 -6.76 -5.18
C ALA A 61 12.02 -6.92 -6.60
N ASP A 62 12.11 -8.12 -7.13
CA ASP A 62 11.44 -8.52 -8.37
C ASP A 62 10.69 -9.82 -8.13
N PHE A 63 9.56 -9.99 -8.81
CA PHE A 63 8.65 -11.11 -8.61
C PHE A 63 8.36 -11.82 -9.92
N GLU A 64 8.56 -13.12 -9.98
CA GLU A 64 8.35 -13.91 -11.20
C GLU A 64 6.87 -13.93 -11.63
N LYS A 65 5.97 -14.03 -10.65
CA LYS A 65 4.53 -14.06 -10.87
C LYS A 65 3.88 -12.87 -10.21
N THR A 66 3.40 -11.93 -11.03
CA THR A 66 2.77 -10.71 -10.53
C THR A 66 1.37 -10.51 -11.12
N ILE A 67 0.45 -10.09 -10.27
CA ILE A 67 -0.89 -9.64 -10.64
C ILE A 67 -1.01 -8.18 -10.26
N TYR A 68 -1.39 -7.31 -11.22
CA TYR A 68 -1.39 -5.88 -10.96
C TYR A 68 -2.73 -5.35 -10.46
N LEU A 69 -2.64 -4.53 -9.40
CA LEU A 69 -3.75 -3.75 -8.88
C LEU A 69 -4.04 -2.54 -9.79
N SER A 70 -5.33 -2.18 -9.88
CA SER A 70 -5.78 -0.96 -10.54
C SER A 70 -6.94 -0.37 -9.75
N ASP A 71 -6.94 0.96 -9.53
CA ASP A 71 -7.95 1.63 -8.69
C ASP A 71 -9.37 1.19 -9.04
N ARG A 72 -10.07 0.66 -8.04
CA ARG A 72 -11.47 0.20 -8.08
C ARG A 72 -11.77 -0.90 -9.12
N LYS A 73 -10.77 -1.60 -9.62
CA LYS A 73 -10.96 -2.78 -10.47
C LYS A 73 -10.82 -4.04 -9.65
N THR A 74 -11.91 -4.73 -9.46
CA THR A 74 -11.95 -6.00 -8.72
C THR A 74 -11.21 -7.10 -9.48
N ILE A 75 -10.39 -7.86 -8.78
CA ILE A 75 -9.77 -9.11 -9.25
C ILE A 75 -10.25 -10.27 -8.39
N ASN A 76 -10.26 -11.49 -8.96
CA ASN A 76 -10.68 -12.69 -8.25
C ASN A 76 -9.51 -13.66 -8.10
N ILE A 77 -9.26 -14.08 -6.86
CA ILE A 77 -8.22 -15.05 -6.51
C ILE A 77 -8.86 -16.16 -5.67
N GLY A 78 -9.10 -17.30 -6.28
CA GLY A 78 -9.86 -18.37 -5.64
C GLY A 78 -11.23 -17.87 -5.18
N PRO A 79 -11.59 -18.00 -3.89
CA PRO A 79 -12.86 -17.52 -3.35
C PRO A 79 -12.89 -16.03 -3.02
N PHE A 80 -11.77 -15.30 -3.20
CA PHE A 80 -11.61 -13.90 -2.80
C PHE A 80 -11.89 -12.96 -3.96
N GLU A 81 -12.75 -11.97 -3.73
CA GLU A 81 -12.90 -10.77 -4.55
C GLU A 81 -12.07 -9.65 -3.90
N ILE A 82 -11.10 -9.11 -4.62
CA ILE A 82 -10.15 -8.11 -4.12
C ILE A 82 -10.36 -6.82 -4.91
N THR A 83 -10.79 -5.77 -4.22
CA THR A 83 -11.00 -4.44 -4.81
C THR A 83 -10.02 -3.44 -4.19
N PRO A 84 -9.03 -2.95 -4.96
CA PRO A 84 -8.08 -1.94 -4.50
C PRO A 84 -8.68 -0.52 -4.59
N TYR A 85 -8.27 0.34 -3.68
CA TYR A 85 -8.59 1.76 -3.64
C TYR A 85 -7.30 2.54 -3.54
N LEU A 86 -6.93 3.26 -4.58
CA LEU A 86 -5.72 4.09 -4.58
C LEU A 86 -5.82 5.16 -3.48
N VAL A 87 -4.76 5.33 -2.70
CA VAL A 87 -4.70 6.24 -1.57
C VAL A 87 -3.55 7.24 -1.69
N ASP A 88 -3.63 8.32 -0.91
CA ASP A 88 -2.50 9.21 -0.70
C ASP A 88 -1.56 8.59 0.34
N HIS A 89 -0.31 8.43 -0.04
CA HIS A 89 0.77 7.96 0.82
C HIS A 89 2.11 8.44 0.24
N SER A 90 3.18 8.41 1.04
CA SER A 90 4.53 8.75 0.57
C SER A 90 5.06 7.76 -0.47
N ALA A 91 4.70 6.49 -0.35
CA ALA A 91 4.96 5.51 -1.39
C ALA A 91 4.05 5.73 -2.61
N TYR A 92 4.63 5.64 -3.80
CA TYR A 92 3.85 5.70 -5.03
C TYR A 92 3.05 4.42 -5.23
N ASP A 93 1.85 4.54 -5.81
CA ASP A 93 0.98 3.42 -6.16
C ASP A 93 0.55 2.59 -4.93
N ALA A 94 0.14 3.29 -3.86
CA ALA A 94 -0.32 2.71 -2.60
C ALA A 94 -1.84 2.50 -2.59
N TYR A 95 -2.28 1.39 -2.02
CA TYR A 95 -3.69 0.97 -2.01
C TYR A 95 -4.20 0.60 -0.63
N SER A 96 -5.41 1.05 -0.30
CA SER A 96 -6.29 0.34 0.62
C SER A 96 -7.01 -0.78 -0.13
N ILE A 97 -7.39 -1.84 0.55
CA ILE A 97 -7.85 -3.05 -0.11
C ILE A 97 -9.10 -3.61 0.57
N LEU A 98 -10.16 -3.79 -0.22
CA LEU A 98 -11.35 -4.50 0.20
C LEU A 98 -11.26 -5.95 -0.27
N ILE A 99 -11.39 -6.89 0.66
CA ILE A 99 -11.41 -8.31 0.40
C ILE A 99 -12.77 -8.86 0.80
N SER A 100 -13.45 -9.50 -0.15
CA SER A 100 -14.75 -10.14 0.08
C SER A 100 -14.65 -11.64 -0.17
N ALA A 101 -15.15 -12.45 0.75
CA ALA A 101 -15.27 -13.90 0.62
C ALA A 101 -16.37 -14.42 1.57
N ASN A 102 -17.11 -15.44 1.14
CA ASN A 102 -18.12 -16.13 1.99
C ASN A 102 -19.11 -15.17 2.67
N ARG A 103 -19.56 -14.13 1.98
CA ARG A 103 -20.43 -13.06 2.48
C ARG A 103 -19.83 -12.25 3.65
N LYS A 104 -18.51 -12.26 3.80
CA LYS A 104 -17.74 -11.45 4.75
C LYS A 104 -16.87 -10.46 4.01
N ARG A 105 -16.68 -9.28 4.58
CA ARG A 105 -15.92 -8.19 3.98
C ARG A 105 -14.89 -7.65 4.98
N LEU A 106 -13.64 -7.70 4.56
CA LEU A 106 -12.51 -7.13 5.29
C LEU A 106 -11.99 -5.92 4.51
N PHE A 107 -11.81 -4.79 5.19
CA PHE A 107 -11.13 -3.63 4.63
C PHE A 107 -9.79 -3.43 5.33
N TYR A 108 -8.71 -3.49 4.57
CA TYR A 108 -7.35 -3.18 5.00
C TYR A 108 -6.96 -1.80 4.49
N SER A 109 -6.64 -0.88 5.38
CA SER A 109 -6.31 0.50 5.01
C SER A 109 -5.00 0.60 4.22
N GLY A 110 -4.05 -0.33 4.42
CA GLY A 110 -2.67 -0.03 4.13
C GLY A 110 -2.25 1.21 4.92
N ASP A 111 -1.20 1.88 4.47
CA ASP A 111 -0.82 3.19 5.00
C ASP A 111 -1.39 4.30 4.13
N PHE A 112 -1.89 5.35 4.76
CA PHE A 112 -2.48 6.47 4.05
C PHE A 112 -2.26 7.80 4.79
N ARG A 113 -2.41 8.90 4.06
CA ARG A 113 -2.37 10.26 4.58
C ARG A 113 -3.38 11.14 3.84
N ALA A 114 -3.56 12.39 4.28
CA ALA A 114 -4.52 13.32 3.70
C ALA A 114 -3.89 14.68 3.30
N HIS A 115 -2.57 14.80 3.35
CA HIS A 115 -1.84 16.06 3.15
C HIS A 115 -0.79 16.00 2.02
N GLY A 116 -0.72 14.90 1.30
CA GLY A 116 0.13 14.74 0.12
C GLY A 116 -0.53 15.23 -1.17
N ARG A 117 0.19 15.14 -2.27
CA ARG A 117 -0.30 15.54 -3.62
C ARG A 117 -1.55 14.77 -4.08
N LYS A 118 -1.81 13.60 -3.49
CA LYS A 118 -2.97 12.77 -3.78
C LYS A 118 -4.09 12.90 -2.73
N ALA A 119 -4.08 13.96 -1.89
CA ALA A 119 -5.06 14.18 -0.82
C ALA A 119 -6.53 14.09 -1.28
N LYS A 120 -6.82 14.41 -2.54
CA LYS A 120 -8.16 14.25 -3.14
C LYS A 120 -8.67 12.80 -3.11
N LEU A 121 -7.78 11.82 -3.09
CA LEU A 121 -8.15 10.40 -2.98
C LEU A 121 -8.72 10.08 -1.60
N PHE A 122 -8.13 10.66 -0.54
CA PHE A 122 -8.66 10.55 0.81
C PHE A 122 -10.08 11.13 0.90
N GLN A 123 -10.30 12.32 0.34
CA GLN A 123 -11.64 12.92 0.29
C GLN A 123 -12.64 12.07 -0.50
N LYS A 124 -12.20 11.43 -1.59
CA LYS A 124 -13.02 10.51 -2.39
C LYS A 124 -13.40 9.26 -1.58
N MET A 125 -12.47 8.75 -0.76
CA MET A 125 -12.70 7.62 0.13
C MET A 125 -13.73 7.96 1.21
N ILE A 126 -13.60 9.11 1.89
CA ILE A 126 -14.54 9.58 2.92
C ILE A 126 -15.95 9.78 2.35
N LYS A 127 -16.06 10.34 1.13
CA LYS A 127 -17.37 10.56 0.49
C LYS A 127 -18.05 9.26 0.06
N ASN A 128 -17.27 8.26 -0.35
CA ASN A 128 -17.78 6.99 -0.89
C ASN A 128 -16.99 5.81 -0.30
N PRO A 129 -17.11 5.58 1.02
CA PRO A 129 -16.41 4.48 1.66
C PRO A 129 -16.98 3.13 1.23
N PRO A 130 -16.21 2.05 1.28
CA PRO A 130 -16.74 0.70 1.22
C PRO A 130 -17.79 0.50 2.31
N LYS A 131 -18.90 -0.17 1.97
CA LYS A 131 -20.02 -0.40 2.90
C LYS A 131 -20.00 -1.84 3.39
N ASP A 132 -20.76 -2.08 4.45
CA ASP A 132 -21.02 -3.42 5.00
C ASP A 132 -19.72 -4.18 5.32
N ILE A 133 -18.78 -3.50 6.00
CA ILE A 133 -17.50 -4.04 6.43
C ILE A 133 -17.67 -4.82 7.74
N ASP A 134 -17.31 -6.11 7.72
CA ASP A 134 -17.29 -6.95 8.92
C ASP A 134 -16.01 -6.74 9.75
N VAL A 135 -14.87 -6.53 9.07
CA VAL A 135 -13.56 -6.36 9.71
C VAL A 135 -12.81 -5.17 9.09
N LEU A 136 -12.33 -4.27 9.94
CA LEU A 136 -11.48 -3.16 9.57
C LEU A 136 -10.08 -3.38 10.16
N LEU A 137 -9.07 -3.47 9.29
CA LEU A 137 -7.66 -3.42 9.64
C LEU A 137 -7.14 -2.04 9.26
N MET A 138 -6.92 -1.19 10.25
CA MET A 138 -6.53 0.20 10.04
C MET A 138 -5.16 0.47 10.63
N GLU A 139 -4.33 1.22 9.90
CA GLU A 139 -3.09 1.74 10.44
C GLU A 139 -3.34 2.70 11.62
N GLY A 140 -2.32 2.90 12.44
CA GLY A 140 -2.38 3.78 13.61
C GLY A 140 -1.06 4.49 13.89
N THR A 141 -0.25 4.74 12.87
CA THR A 141 1.12 5.28 12.98
C THR A 141 1.20 6.59 13.76
N THR A 142 0.20 7.45 13.62
CA THR A 142 0.16 8.77 14.28
C THR A 142 -0.71 8.81 15.53
N ILE A 143 -1.37 7.70 15.91
CA ILE A 143 -2.20 7.66 17.12
C ILE A 143 -1.32 7.92 18.36
N GLY A 144 -1.72 8.92 19.15
CA GLY A 144 -0.99 9.34 20.34
C GLY A 144 0.28 10.14 20.08
N ARG A 145 0.56 10.52 18.83
CA ARG A 145 1.65 11.41 18.45
C ARG A 145 1.07 12.77 18.06
N GLY A 146 1.42 13.81 18.82
CA GLY A 146 0.94 15.19 18.58
C GLY A 146 -0.47 15.46 19.13
N ASN A 147 -0.93 16.68 18.90
CA ASN A 147 -2.27 17.12 19.29
C ASN A 147 -3.23 16.85 18.12
N PRO A 148 -4.44 16.27 18.35
CA PRO A 148 -5.45 16.08 17.31
C PRO A 148 -5.85 17.35 16.55
N GLU A 149 -5.66 18.52 17.15
CA GLU A 149 -5.93 19.83 16.53
C GLU A 149 -4.79 20.37 15.67
N ASP A 150 -3.62 19.72 15.68
CA ASP A 150 -2.47 20.14 14.88
C ASP A 150 -2.79 19.98 13.40
N LYS A 151 -2.63 21.05 12.63
CA LYS A 151 -2.75 21.04 11.19
C LYS A 151 -1.38 20.76 10.58
N PHE A 152 -1.31 19.70 9.81
CA PHE A 152 -0.14 19.42 8.98
C PHE A 152 -0.18 20.26 7.71
N GLN A 153 0.95 20.88 7.38
CA GLN A 153 1.12 21.52 6.08
C GLN A 153 0.96 20.47 4.96
N THR A 154 0.30 20.87 3.89
CA THR A 154 0.22 20.02 2.70
C THR A 154 1.52 20.10 1.89
N GLU A 155 1.78 19.08 1.08
CA GLU A 155 2.94 19.12 0.16
C GLU A 155 2.83 20.28 -0.84
N GLU A 156 1.62 20.71 -1.22
CA GLU A 156 1.42 21.88 -2.09
C GLU A 156 1.80 23.20 -1.39
N GLU A 157 1.52 23.33 -0.10
CA GLU A 157 1.88 24.51 0.69
C GLU A 157 3.40 24.61 0.93
N LEU A 158 4.11 23.49 0.98
CA LEU A 158 5.56 23.47 1.15
C LEU A 158 6.35 23.89 -0.10
N ILE A 159 5.78 23.71 -1.32
CA ILE A 159 6.49 24.00 -2.56
C ILE A 159 6.96 25.46 -2.64
N PRO A 160 6.10 26.48 -2.45
CA PRO A 160 6.55 27.88 -2.49
C PRO A 160 7.59 28.20 -1.43
N GLU A 161 7.48 27.65 -0.22
CA GLU A 161 8.48 27.85 0.83
C GLU A 161 9.86 27.32 0.43
N PHE A 162 9.93 26.16 -0.22
CA PHE A 162 11.17 25.63 -0.77
C PHE A 162 11.74 26.50 -1.88
N VAL A 163 10.90 26.98 -2.82
CA VAL A 163 11.32 27.87 -3.89
C VAL A 163 11.91 29.17 -3.31
N ASP A 164 11.19 29.81 -2.39
CA ASP A 164 11.64 31.05 -1.75
C ASP A 164 12.97 30.85 -0.98
N TYR A 165 13.13 29.71 -0.31
CA TYR A 165 14.37 29.35 0.36
C TYR A 165 15.54 29.22 -0.62
N PHE A 166 15.35 28.48 -1.72
CA PHE A 166 16.40 28.33 -2.73
C PHE A 166 16.74 29.64 -3.41
N ASP A 167 15.76 30.46 -3.75
CA ASP A 167 15.97 31.77 -4.40
C ASP A 167 16.66 32.77 -3.46
N SER A 168 16.42 32.69 -2.15
CA SER A 168 17.04 33.56 -1.15
C SER A 168 18.46 33.11 -0.75
N THR A 169 18.83 31.86 -1.01
CA THR A 169 20.14 31.31 -0.70
C THR A 169 21.10 31.60 -1.87
N GLN A 170 21.83 32.68 -1.79
CA GLN A 170 22.95 32.92 -2.69
C GLN A 170 24.09 31.98 -2.31
N GLY A 171 24.45 31.07 -3.23
CA GLY A 171 25.60 30.19 -3.10
C GLY A 171 26.95 30.92 -3.14
#